data_13d738c5a8f0de4d40e7910722bfff75
#
_entry.id   13d738c5a8f0de4d40e7910722bfff75
#
_cell.length_a   1.000
_cell.length_b   1.000
_cell.length_c   1.000
_cell.angle_alpha   90.00
_cell.angle_beta   90.00
_cell.angle_gamma   90.00
#
_symmetry.space_group_name_H-M   'P 1'
#
loop_
_entity.id
_entity.type
_entity.pdbx_description
1 polymer ?
#
loop_
_entity_poly.entity_id
_entity_poly.type
_entity_poly.pdbx_seq_one_letter_code
_entity_poly.pdbx_strand_id
1 'polypeptide(L)'
;VCTVLLNVWNGPTFAVVHALVSPRMRATATAIVFLVMNLVGQGFGPPAIGLLSDVIASHLFAAGDFQAMCHAAPSGAHGAAVWHGPAAVACAQASAKGLRYAMLAMSVIFAWSGLHYFLASRHLARRADRR
;
A
#
# COMPACT_ATOMS: atom_id res chain seq x y z
N VAL A 1 -16.53 -9.81 3.08
CA VAL A 1 -15.51 -10.57 3.83
C VAL A 1 -14.17 -9.84 3.77
N CYS A 2 -13.67 -9.45 2.59
CA CYS A 2 -12.36 -8.80 2.43
C CYS A 2 -12.26 -7.47 3.21
N THR A 3 -13.29 -6.63 3.16
CA THR A 3 -13.35 -5.34 3.86
C THR A 3 -13.29 -5.50 5.39
N VAL A 4 -13.91 -6.54 5.93
CA VAL A 4 -13.87 -6.83 7.38
C VAL A 4 -12.45 -7.21 7.79
N LEU A 5 -11.80 -8.10 7.06
CA LEU A 5 -10.42 -8.52 7.34
C LEU A 5 -9.43 -7.35 7.27
N LEU A 6 -9.62 -6.43 6.32
CA LEU A 6 -8.80 -5.23 6.20
C LEU A 6 -8.97 -4.26 7.37
N ASN A 7 -10.08 -4.32 8.10
CA ASN A 7 -10.35 -3.42 9.23
C ASN A 7 -10.15 -4.06 10.61
N VAL A 8 -9.91 -5.36 10.71
CA VAL A 8 -9.72 -6.07 11.98
C VAL A 8 -8.58 -5.49 12.82
N TRP A 9 -7.52 -5.00 12.19
CA TRP A 9 -6.36 -4.41 12.88
C TRP A 9 -6.67 -3.07 13.60
N ASN A 10 -7.73 -2.36 13.19
CA ASN A 10 -8.11 -1.09 13.80
C ASN A 10 -8.50 -1.25 15.28
N GLY A 11 -9.23 -2.30 15.62
CA GLY A 11 -9.67 -2.54 17.00
C GLY A 11 -8.51 -2.61 18.00
N PRO A 12 -7.57 -3.53 17.86
CA PRO A 12 -6.40 -3.62 18.74
C PRO A 12 -5.55 -2.35 18.78
N THR A 13 -5.37 -1.68 17.62
CA THR A 13 -4.59 -0.45 17.54
C THR A 13 -5.21 0.66 18.38
N PHE A 14 -6.51 0.92 18.24
CA PHE A 14 -7.19 1.94 19.02
C PHE A 14 -7.33 1.57 20.50
N ALA A 15 -7.47 0.29 20.84
CA ALA A 15 -7.46 -0.15 22.22
C ALA A 15 -6.13 0.21 22.92
N VAL A 16 -5.01 -0.01 22.26
CA VAL A 16 -3.68 0.37 22.78
C VAL A 16 -3.54 1.89 22.89
N VAL A 17 -3.93 2.64 21.87
CA VAL A 17 -3.89 4.11 21.89
C VAL A 17 -4.71 4.66 23.05
N HIS A 18 -5.93 4.15 23.25
CA HIS A 18 -6.80 4.60 24.35
C HIS A 18 -6.30 4.19 25.74
N ALA A 19 -5.53 3.11 25.85
CA ALA A 19 -4.91 2.71 27.10
C ALA A 19 -3.71 3.60 27.50
N LEU A 20 -3.07 4.24 26.54
CA LEU A 20 -1.90 5.09 26.76
C LEU A 20 -2.22 6.55 27.07
N VAL A 21 -3.46 7.01 26.78
CA VAL A 21 -3.84 8.41 26.95
C VAL A 21 -4.95 8.56 28.00
N SER A 22 -4.99 9.74 28.64
CA SER A 22 -6.04 10.07 29.60
C SER A 22 -7.44 10.13 28.93
N PRO A 23 -8.53 9.88 29.64
CA PRO A 23 -9.87 9.87 29.06
C PRO A 23 -10.25 11.14 28.30
N ARG A 24 -9.76 12.29 28.75
CA ARG A 24 -10.02 13.59 28.11
C ARG A 24 -9.33 13.77 26.77
N MET A 25 -8.23 13.05 26.52
CA MET A 25 -7.42 13.16 25.30
C MET A 25 -7.69 12.06 24.29
N ARG A 26 -8.56 11.11 24.57
CA ARG A 26 -8.82 9.95 23.70
C ARG A 26 -9.30 10.36 22.29
N ALA A 27 -10.22 11.33 22.23
CA ALA A 27 -10.73 11.82 20.95
C ALA A 27 -9.63 12.47 20.12
N THR A 28 -8.81 13.33 20.73
CA THR A 28 -7.69 14.00 20.05
C THR A 28 -6.63 13.00 19.59
N ALA A 29 -6.28 12.02 20.42
CA ALA A 29 -5.33 10.97 20.04
C ALA A 29 -5.84 10.14 18.86
N THR A 30 -7.12 9.77 18.88
CA THR A 30 -7.75 9.05 17.77
C THR A 30 -7.72 9.88 16.49
N ALA A 31 -8.05 11.16 16.55
CA ALA A 31 -8.04 12.07 15.40
C ALA A 31 -6.64 12.20 14.80
N ILE A 32 -5.61 12.34 15.62
CA ILE A 32 -4.20 12.41 15.16
C ILE A 32 -3.78 11.10 14.48
N VAL A 33 -4.10 9.97 15.08
CA VAL A 33 -3.78 8.64 14.49
C VAL A 33 -4.47 8.49 13.14
N PHE A 34 -5.76 8.82 13.03
CA PHE A 34 -6.48 8.79 11.76
C PHE A 34 -5.90 9.76 10.73
N LEU A 35 -5.54 10.97 11.13
CA LEU A 35 -4.91 11.95 10.24
C LEU A 35 -3.61 11.38 9.65
N VAL A 36 -2.73 10.85 10.49
CA VAL A 36 -1.45 10.29 10.05
C VAL A 36 -1.69 9.08 9.13
N MET A 37 -2.59 8.18 9.51
CA MET A 37 -2.90 7.00 8.69
C MET A 37 -3.45 7.37 7.32
N ASN A 38 -4.35 8.35 7.24
CA ASN A 38 -4.93 8.77 5.96
C ASN A 38 -3.91 9.56 5.13
N LEU A 39 -3.17 10.48 5.74
CA LEU A 39 -2.18 11.28 5.04
C LEU A 39 -1.04 10.40 4.49
N VAL A 40 -0.48 9.52 5.31
CA VAL A 40 0.62 8.64 4.89
C VAL A 40 0.11 7.48 4.06
N GLY A 41 -0.93 6.76 4.53
CA GLY A 41 -1.42 5.56 3.85
C GLY A 41 -2.12 5.85 2.53
N GLN A 42 -3.08 6.78 2.53
CA GLN A 42 -3.86 7.09 1.33
C GLN A 42 -3.21 8.19 0.47
N GLY A 43 -2.50 9.14 1.09
CA GLY A 43 -1.82 10.19 0.36
C GLY A 43 -0.60 9.70 -0.41
N PHE A 44 0.26 8.92 0.23
CA PHE A 44 1.50 8.41 -0.38
C PHE A 44 1.39 6.99 -0.95
N GLY A 45 0.43 6.18 -0.48
CA GLY A 45 0.29 4.79 -0.90
C GLY A 45 0.12 4.60 -2.42
N PRO A 46 -0.92 5.16 -3.03
CA PRO A 46 -1.15 5.01 -4.47
C PRO A 46 -0.02 5.55 -5.35
N PRO A 47 0.54 6.75 -5.11
CA PRO A 47 1.70 7.24 -5.86
C PRO A 47 2.92 6.34 -5.73
N ALA A 48 3.21 5.83 -4.54
CA ALA A 48 4.35 4.94 -4.32
C ALA A 48 4.21 3.62 -5.10
N ILE A 49 3.00 3.03 -5.11
CA ILE A 49 2.72 1.81 -5.88
C ILE A 49 2.84 2.11 -7.38
N GLY A 50 2.33 3.24 -7.85
CA GLY A 50 2.44 3.67 -9.24
C GLY A 50 3.91 3.79 -9.67
N LEU A 51 4.70 4.56 -8.94
CA LEU A 51 6.13 4.73 -9.21
C LEU A 51 6.88 3.40 -9.20
N LEU A 52 6.63 2.55 -8.21
CA LEU A 52 7.26 1.23 -8.13
C LEU A 52 6.87 0.34 -9.33
N SER A 53 5.60 0.36 -9.71
CA SER A 53 5.10 -0.35 -10.89
C SER A 53 5.80 0.11 -12.16
N ASP A 54 5.95 1.43 -12.34
CA ASP A 54 6.58 2.02 -13.52
C ASP A 54 8.08 1.71 -13.60
N VAL A 55 8.78 1.78 -12.46
CA VAL A 55 10.19 1.38 -12.39
C VAL A 55 10.36 -0.10 -12.77
N ILE A 56 9.55 -0.98 -12.23
CA ILE A 56 9.62 -2.40 -12.55
C ILE A 56 9.24 -2.64 -14.03
N ALA A 57 8.19 -1.98 -14.52
CA ALA A 57 7.78 -2.09 -15.92
C ALA A 57 8.88 -1.64 -16.88
N SER A 58 9.58 -0.54 -16.58
CA SER A 58 10.69 -0.04 -17.39
C SER A 58 11.85 -1.03 -17.47
N HIS A 59 12.18 -1.71 -16.38
CA HIS A 59 13.20 -2.76 -16.37
C HIS A 59 12.80 -4.04 -17.12
N LEU A 60 11.51 -4.32 -17.20
CA LEU A 60 10.98 -5.51 -17.90
C LEU A 60 10.68 -5.26 -19.38
N PHE A 61 10.69 -3.99 -19.79
CA PHE A 61 10.36 -3.60 -21.16
C PHE A 61 11.60 -3.70 -22.06
N ALA A 62 11.64 -4.72 -22.92
CA ALA A 62 12.80 -4.99 -23.77
C ALA A 62 12.83 -4.19 -25.08
N ALA A 63 11.78 -3.45 -25.41
CA ALA A 63 11.61 -2.81 -26.73
C ALA A 63 12.11 -1.35 -26.79
N GLY A 64 12.75 -0.84 -25.73
CA GLY A 64 13.26 0.54 -25.68
C GLY A 64 12.85 1.30 -24.40
N ASP A 65 12.71 2.60 -24.51
CA ASP A 65 12.28 3.44 -23.37
C ASP A 65 10.79 3.28 -23.11
N PHE A 66 10.45 2.61 -22.00
CA PHE A 66 9.07 2.38 -21.56
C PHE A 66 8.29 3.69 -21.37
N GLN A 67 8.93 4.70 -20.77
CA GLN A 67 8.28 5.99 -20.49
C GLN A 67 7.93 6.72 -21.79
N ALA A 68 8.88 6.77 -22.73
CA ALA A 68 8.65 7.44 -24.00
C ALA A 68 7.63 6.70 -24.88
N MET A 69 7.64 5.38 -24.86
CA MET A 69 6.76 4.58 -25.72
C MET A 69 5.38 4.30 -25.15
N CYS A 70 5.27 4.14 -23.83
CA CYS A 70 4.02 3.70 -23.21
C CYS A 70 3.29 4.81 -22.44
N HIS A 71 3.99 5.88 -21.99
CA HIS A 71 3.40 7.04 -21.33
C HIS A 71 3.22 8.27 -22.23
N ALA A 72 3.73 8.26 -23.44
CA ALA A 72 3.60 9.36 -24.40
C ALA A 72 2.18 9.52 -25.01
N ALA A 73 1.14 9.00 -24.35
CA ALA A 73 -0.24 9.31 -24.71
C ALA A 73 -0.56 10.77 -24.41
N PRO A 74 -1.24 11.50 -25.31
CA PRO A 74 -1.57 12.91 -25.12
C PRO A 74 -2.36 13.06 -23.79
N SER A 75 -1.89 13.98 -22.96
CA SER A 75 -2.46 14.40 -21.69
C SER A 75 -3.97 14.65 -21.82
N GLY A 76 -4.79 13.77 -21.27
CA GLY A 76 -6.26 13.91 -21.25
C GLY A 76 -7.04 12.60 -21.33
N ALA A 77 -6.45 11.51 -21.74
CA ALA A 77 -7.11 10.22 -21.78
C ALA A 77 -6.86 9.46 -20.47
N HIS A 78 -7.64 9.75 -19.46
CA HIS A 78 -7.87 8.82 -18.36
C HIS A 78 -8.64 7.62 -18.89
N GLY A 79 -7.96 6.64 -19.39
CA GLY A 79 -8.55 5.42 -19.95
C GLY A 79 -7.98 5.15 -21.32
N ALA A 80 -7.17 4.10 -21.35
CA ALA A 80 -6.79 3.35 -22.53
C ALA A 80 -6.72 4.22 -23.79
N ALA A 81 -5.61 4.92 -24.00
CA ALA A 81 -5.25 5.25 -25.36
C ALA A 81 -5.33 3.94 -26.11
N VAL A 82 -6.26 3.85 -27.06
CA VAL A 82 -6.50 2.64 -27.84
C VAL A 82 -5.28 2.49 -28.75
N TRP A 83 -4.24 1.94 -28.18
CA TRP A 83 -3.06 1.55 -28.93
C TRP A 83 -3.47 0.33 -29.75
N HIS A 84 -3.41 0.46 -31.05
CA HIS A 84 -3.60 -0.65 -31.95
C HIS A 84 -2.22 -1.17 -32.39
N GLY A 85 -2.04 -2.49 -32.32
CA GLY A 85 -0.83 -3.12 -32.84
C GLY A 85 0.06 -3.77 -31.76
N PRO A 86 1.18 -4.37 -32.19
CA PRO A 86 2.06 -5.15 -31.32
C PRO A 86 2.70 -4.32 -30.19
N ALA A 87 2.96 -3.03 -30.43
CA ALA A 87 3.51 -2.14 -29.41
C ALA A 87 2.54 -1.93 -28.23
N ALA A 88 1.24 -1.82 -28.51
CA ALA A 88 0.23 -1.69 -27.48
C ALA A 88 0.15 -2.93 -26.57
N VAL A 89 0.25 -4.10 -27.15
CA VAL A 89 0.28 -5.37 -26.43
C VAL A 89 1.53 -5.45 -25.54
N ALA A 90 2.69 -5.04 -26.06
CA ALA A 90 3.94 -5.03 -25.31
C ALA A 90 3.86 -4.06 -24.10
N CYS A 91 3.34 -2.86 -24.28
CA CYS A 91 3.12 -1.89 -23.20
C CYS A 91 2.16 -2.42 -22.14
N ALA A 92 1.03 -2.98 -22.55
CA ALA A 92 0.05 -3.54 -21.63
C ALA A 92 0.62 -4.71 -20.82
N GLN A 93 1.39 -5.57 -21.44
CA GLN A 93 2.04 -6.69 -20.75
C GLN A 93 3.12 -6.22 -19.77
N ALA A 94 3.92 -5.23 -20.14
CA ALA A 94 4.94 -4.66 -19.24
C ALA A 94 4.30 -3.99 -18.03
N SER A 95 3.26 -3.17 -18.24
CA SER A 95 2.51 -2.53 -17.16
C SER A 95 1.83 -3.54 -16.24
N ALA A 96 1.20 -4.57 -16.79
CA ALA A 96 0.56 -5.62 -16.00
C ALA A 96 1.57 -6.42 -15.15
N LYS A 97 2.75 -6.73 -15.70
CA LYS A 97 3.84 -7.37 -14.96
C LYS A 97 4.41 -6.43 -13.88
N GLY A 98 4.65 -5.17 -14.21
CA GLY A 98 5.11 -4.15 -13.26
C GLY A 98 4.18 -4.03 -12.07
N LEU A 99 2.88 -3.88 -12.32
CA LEU A 99 1.86 -3.82 -11.27
C LEU A 99 1.81 -5.10 -10.43
N ARG A 100 1.88 -6.27 -11.05
CA ARG A 100 1.90 -7.55 -10.35
C ARG A 100 3.08 -7.65 -9.38
N TYR A 101 4.28 -7.31 -9.82
CA TYR A 101 5.46 -7.34 -8.95
C TYR A 101 5.43 -6.26 -7.87
N ALA A 102 4.92 -5.07 -8.16
CA ALA A 102 4.70 -4.04 -7.17
C ALA A 102 3.73 -4.50 -6.07
N MET A 103 2.62 -5.13 -6.44
CA MET A 103 1.67 -5.72 -5.49
C MET A 103 2.29 -6.85 -4.65
N LEU A 104 3.11 -7.71 -5.24
CA LEU A 104 3.84 -8.76 -4.51
C LEU A 104 4.82 -8.15 -3.51
N ALA A 105 5.58 -7.11 -3.90
CA ALA A 105 6.49 -6.41 -2.99
C ALA A 105 5.74 -5.80 -1.79
N MET A 106 4.58 -5.17 -2.03
CA MET A 106 3.72 -4.66 -0.95
C MET A 106 3.21 -5.77 -0.04
N SER A 107 2.88 -6.95 -0.58
CA SER A 107 2.44 -8.10 0.22
C SER A 107 3.51 -8.57 1.20
N VAL A 108 4.79 -8.50 0.83
CA VAL A 108 5.92 -8.80 1.73
C VAL A 108 5.98 -7.79 2.89
N ILE A 109 5.76 -6.50 2.61
CA ILE A 109 5.72 -5.46 3.65
C ILE A 109 4.56 -5.70 4.62
N PHE A 110 3.38 -6.10 4.13
CA PHE A 110 2.25 -6.46 4.98
C PHE A 110 2.53 -7.69 5.85
N ALA A 111 3.16 -8.73 5.29
CA ALA A 111 3.58 -9.92 6.05
C ALA A 111 4.58 -9.55 7.14
N TRP A 112 5.54 -8.68 6.84
CA TRP A 112 6.49 -8.13 7.81
C TRP A 112 5.79 -7.38 8.95
N SER A 113 4.86 -6.49 8.61
CA SER A 113 4.04 -5.76 9.59
C SER A 113 3.24 -6.72 10.49
N GLY A 114 2.59 -7.73 9.89
CA GLY A 114 1.86 -8.77 10.63
C GLY A 114 2.75 -9.52 11.62
N LEU A 115 4.00 -9.84 11.23
CA LEU A 115 4.97 -10.47 12.12
C LEU A 115 5.28 -9.58 13.33
N HIS A 116 5.47 -8.28 13.13
CA HIS A 116 5.72 -7.35 14.25
C HIS A 116 4.53 -7.26 15.21
N TYR A 117 3.31 -7.21 14.69
CA TYR A 117 2.10 -7.27 15.54
C TYR A 117 2.02 -8.57 16.34
N PHE A 118 2.33 -9.69 15.71
CA PHE A 118 2.35 -11.00 16.40
C PHE A 118 3.40 -11.05 17.50
N LEU A 119 4.61 -10.57 17.27
CA LEU A 119 5.66 -10.49 18.27
C LEU A 119 5.27 -9.56 19.43
N ALA A 120 4.69 -8.39 19.13
CA ALA A 120 4.22 -7.45 20.13
C ALA A 120 3.14 -8.08 21.04
N SER A 121 2.19 -8.81 20.45
CA SER A 121 1.14 -9.49 21.22
C SER A 121 1.70 -10.51 22.21
N ARG A 122 2.72 -11.26 21.82
CA ARG A 122 3.41 -12.21 22.72
C ARG A 122 4.12 -11.54 23.90
N HIS A 123 4.70 -10.36 23.66
CA HIS A 123 5.35 -9.60 24.73
C HIS A 123 4.34 -9.02 25.72
N LEU A 124 3.19 -8.54 25.24
CA LEU A 124 2.12 -8.03 26.08
C LEU A 124 1.50 -9.13 26.94
N ALA A 125 1.23 -10.31 26.36
CA ALA A 125 0.68 -11.45 27.09
C ALA A 125 1.60 -11.87 28.25
N ARG A 126 2.92 -11.95 28.02
CA ARG A 126 3.91 -12.30 29.08
C ARG A 126 3.98 -11.27 30.21
N ARG A 127 3.71 -9.99 29.93
CA ARG A 127 3.67 -8.96 30.97
C ARG A 127 2.38 -8.99 31.79
N ALA A 128 1.28 -9.38 31.20
CA ALA A 128 0.00 -9.54 31.91
C ALA A 128 0.04 -10.70 32.91
N ASP A 129 0.72 -11.79 32.54
CA ASP A 129 0.87 -12.99 33.40
C ASP A 129 1.81 -12.78 34.61
N ARG A 130 2.61 -11.72 34.60
CA ARG A 130 3.53 -11.37 35.70
C ARG A 130 2.96 -10.36 36.72
N ARG A 131 1.74 -9.88 36.54
CA ARG A 131 1.03 -8.98 37.47
C ARG A 131 -0.02 -9.69 38.24
#